data_f13bc076d6498bb4791a4cdb7fe42059
#
_entry.id   f13bc076d6498bb4791a4cdb7fe42059
#
_cell.length_a   1.000
_cell.length_b   1.000
_cell.length_c   1.000
_cell.angle_alpha   90.00
_cell.angle_beta   90.00
_cell.angle_gamma   90.00
#
_symmetry.space_group_name_H-M   'P 1'
#
loop_
_entity.id
_entity.type
_entity.pdbx_description
1 polymer ?
#
loop_
_entity_poly.entity_id
_entity_poly.type
_entity_poly.pdbx_seq_one_letter_code
_entity_poly.pdbx_strand_id
1 'polypeptide(L)'
;MKSTSILSFLFFLGLLASSCIEHEVIPPPVNTVDLNCHFIGFINGTQVEFTQNVEGYKAEVVNSEDINPSPALSFKTYGTKISSFYNPQAVRVKFGTLDWDASANSQPTVTMFNDWHTNNAGIPISFSDLGANGIEVEYTDNNGVTWLSRETDPGQEANFQIKEQASDNTGDYSIFSCDFTCKVWRINPQTNLEESLDI
;
A
#
# COMPACT_ATOMS: atom_id res chain seq x y z
N MET A 1 63.38 -36.21 -25.03
CA MET A 1 62.22 -36.59 -24.21
C MET A 1 61.82 -35.57 -23.14
N LYS A 2 62.17 -34.25 -23.23
CA LYS A 2 61.74 -33.23 -22.25
C LYS A 2 60.70 -32.23 -22.75
N SER A 3 60.39 -32.22 -24.06
CA SER A 3 59.47 -31.24 -24.64
C SER A 3 57.99 -31.66 -24.55
N THR A 4 57.70 -32.95 -24.57
CA THR A 4 56.31 -33.47 -24.53
C THR A 4 55.63 -33.32 -23.16
N SER A 5 56.42 -33.33 -22.10
CA SER A 5 55.89 -33.16 -20.71
C SER A 5 55.40 -31.74 -20.43
N ILE A 6 56.03 -30.70 -21.02
CA ILE A 6 55.65 -29.30 -20.82
C ILE A 6 54.36 -29.00 -21.57
N LEU A 7 54.22 -29.56 -22.77
CA LEU A 7 52.98 -29.35 -23.58
C LEU A 7 51.77 -29.99 -22.94
N SER A 8 51.90 -31.16 -22.30
CA SER A 8 50.84 -31.86 -21.57
C SER A 8 50.40 -31.11 -20.31
N PHE A 9 51.36 -30.47 -19.61
CA PHE A 9 51.09 -29.70 -18.40
C PHE A 9 50.34 -28.37 -18.72
N LEU A 10 50.73 -27.70 -19.82
CA LEU A 10 50.05 -26.49 -20.30
C LEU A 10 48.60 -26.79 -20.77
N PHE A 11 48.36 -27.93 -21.38
CA PHE A 11 47.00 -28.34 -21.77
C PHE A 11 46.09 -28.65 -20.58
N PHE A 12 46.63 -29.24 -19.51
CA PHE A 12 45.89 -29.52 -18.27
C PHE A 12 45.60 -28.25 -17.47
N LEU A 13 46.49 -27.24 -17.50
CA LEU A 13 46.29 -25.95 -16.86
C LEU A 13 45.22 -25.12 -17.54
N GLY A 14 45.09 -25.23 -18.87
CA GLY A 14 44.05 -24.55 -19.66
C GLY A 14 42.63 -25.07 -19.42
N LEU A 15 42.52 -26.37 -19.05
CA LEU A 15 41.19 -26.98 -18.74
C LEU A 15 40.68 -26.60 -17.34
N LEU A 16 41.55 -26.13 -16.44
CA LEU A 16 41.13 -25.70 -15.10
C LEU A 16 40.64 -24.26 -15.08
N ALA A 17 40.95 -23.44 -16.10
CA ALA A 17 40.57 -22.05 -16.19
C ALA A 17 39.13 -21.83 -16.76
N SER A 18 38.51 -22.86 -17.32
CA SER A 18 37.18 -22.76 -17.93
C SER A 18 36.02 -23.14 -16.99
N SER A 19 36.29 -23.35 -15.69
CA SER A 19 35.28 -23.83 -14.72
C SER A 19 34.65 -22.73 -13.86
N CYS A 20 34.86 -21.45 -14.18
CA CYS A 20 34.05 -20.39 -13.58
C CYS A 20 32.89 -20.05 -14.48
N ILE A 21 31.87 -20.93 -14.53
CA ILE A 21 30.54 -20.49 -14.88
C ILE A 21 30.04 -19.69 -13.67
N GLU A 22 30.00 -18.39 -13.74
CA GLU A 22 29.22 -17.59 -12.80
C GLU A 22 27.79 -18.11 -12.86
N HIS A 23 27.38 -18.76 -11.79
CA HIS A 23 26.00 -19.14 -11.64
C HIS A 23 25.23 -17.85 -11.41
N GLU A 24 24.62 -17.34 -12.47
CA GLU A 24 23.69 -16.23 -12.36
C GLU A 24 22.57 -16.70 -11.44
N VAL A 25 22.59 -16.24 -10.20
CA VAL A 25 21.49 -16.48 -9.26
C VAL A 25 20.32 -15.64 -9.77
N ILE A 26 19.46 -16.24 -10.58
CA ILE A 26 18.18 -15.65 -10.94
C ILE A 26 17.39 -15.59 -9.63
N PRO A 27 17.14 -14.40 -9.06
CA PRO A 27 16.30 -14.32 -7.88
C PRO A 27 14.94 -14.93 -8.20
N PRO A 28 14.31 -15.64 -7.27
CA PRO A 28 12.99 -16.16 -7.49
C PRO A 28 12.07 -15.01 -7.91
N PRO A 29 11.14 -15.24 -8.86
CA PRO A 29 10.21 -14.20 -9.27
C PRO A 29 9.49 -13.69 -8.03
N VAL A 30 9.62 -12.39 -7.79
CA VAL A 30 8.80 -11.73 -6.75
C VAL A 30 7.38 -11.78 -7.29
N ASN A 31 6.54 -12.57 -6.66
CA ASN A 31 5.12 -12.58 -6.99
C ASN A 31 4.52 -11.24 -6.53
N THR A 32 4.60 -10.26 -7.40
CA THR A 32 3.86 -9.01 -7.22
C THR A 32 2.49 -9.22 -7.82
N VAL A 33 1.47 -9.12 -6.99
CA VAL A 33 0.10 -8.98 -7.49
C VAL A 33 0.09 -7.73 -8.36
N ASP A 34 -0.18 -7.88 -9.65
CA ASP A 34 -0.34 -6.73 -10.54
C ASP A 34 -1.74 -6.15 -10.28
N LEU A 35 -1.81 -5.29 -9.27
CA LEU A 35 -3.08 -4.74 -8.77
C LEU A 35 -3.68 -3.70 -9.70
N ASN A 36 -2.94 -3.25 -10.70
CA ASN A 36 -3.39 -2.20 -11.61
C ASN A 36 -3.99 -0.98 -10.86
N CYS A 37 -3.38 -0.65 -9.73
CA CYS A 37 -3.87 0.41 -8.84
C CYS A 37 -3.73 1.77 -9.49
N HIS A 38 -4.77 2.59 -9.35
CA HIS A 38 -4.73 3.98 -9.80
C HIS A 38 -5.61 4.86 -8.90
N PHE A 39 -5.27 6.14 -8.89
CA PHE A 39 -6.11 7.21 -8.41
C PHE A 39 -6.32 8.19 -9.56
N ILE A 40 -7.58 8.48 -9.87
CA ILE A 40 -7.97 9.49 -10.86
C ILE A 40 -9.00 10.40 -10.19
N GLY A 41 -8.71 11.70 -10.13
CA GLY A 41 -9.58 12.64 -9.44
C GLY A 41 -9.21 14.10 -9.71
N PHE A 42 -9.79 14.97 -8.92
CA PHE A 42 -9.53 16.42 -9.00
C PHE A 42 -9.02 16.89 -7.63
N ILE A 43 -7.97 17.69 -7.65
CA ILE A 43 -7.46 18.38 -6.47
C ILE A 43 -7.65 19.88 -6.71
N ASN A 44 -8.52 20.52 -5.95
CA ASN A 44 -8.91 21.92 -6.17
C ASN A 44 -9.28 22.21 -7.65
N GLY A 45 -10.03 21.31 -8.28
CA GLY A 45 -10.47 21.44 -9.66
C GLY A 45 -9.39 21.11 -10.73
N THR A 46 -8.18 20.75 -10.33
CA THR A 46 -7.13 20.27 -11.25
C THR A 46 -7.16 18.75 -11.30
N GLN A 47 -7.34 18.19 -12.49
CA GLN A 47 -7.31 16.75 -12.68
C GLN A 47 -5.90 16.20 -12.41
N VAL A 48 -5.83 15.11 -11.64
CA VAL A 48 -4.61 14.35 -11.36
C VAL A 48 -4.86 12.87 -11.61
N GLU A 49 -3.79 12.18 -12.00
CA GLU A 49 -3.80 10.73 -12.18
C GLU A 49 -2.51 10.14 -11.62
N PHE A 50 -2.63 9.15 -10.73
CA PHE A 50 -1.51 8.38 -10.21
C PHE A 50 -1.78 6.92 -10.56
N THR A 51 -1.07 6.40 -11.54
CA THR A 51 -1.25 5.05 -12.04
C THR A 51 -0.01 4.21 -11.75
N GLN A 52 -0.21 3.05 -11.17
CA GLN A 52 0.87 2.10 -10.87
C GLN A 52 1.69 1.80 -12.12
N ASN A 53 3.01 1.77 -11.98
CA ASN A 53 4.01 1.58 -13.04
C ASN A 53 4.11 2.74 -14.06
N VAL A 54 3.40 3.83 -13.87
CA VAL A 54 3.52 5.06 -14.65
C VAL A 54 4.23 6.11 -13.80
N GLU A 55 5.20 6.84 -14.35
CA GLU A 55 5.96 7.89 -13.64
C GLU A 55 6.53 7.46 -12.27
N GLY A 56 6.86 6.17 -12.13
CA GLY A 56 7.43 5.61 -10.91
C GLY A 56 6.43 5.43 -9.76
N TYR A 57 5.13 5.58 -10.01
CA TYR A 57 4.10 5.29 -9.01
C TYR A 57 4.04 3.80 -8.70
N LYS A 58 3.88 3.50 -7.42
CA LYS A 58 3.68 2.15 -6.87
C LYS A 58 2.53 2.18 -5.88
N ALA A 59 1.79 1.08 -5.85
CA ALA A 59 0.81 0.85 -4.80
C ALA A 59 1.48 0.06 -3.67
N GLU A 60 1.22 0.48 -2.45
CA GLU A 60 1.70 -0.16 -1.22
C GLU A 60 0.50 -0.43 -0.32
N VAL A 61 0.42 -1.63 0.24
CA VAL A 61 -0.53 -1.94 1.29
C VAL A 61 -0.10 -1.21 2.55
N VAL A 62 -1.02 -0.45 3.13
CA VAL A 62 -0.81 0.26 4.39
C VAL A 62 -1.77 -0.33 5.42
N ASN A 63 -1.23 -0.87 6.48
CA ASN A 63 -2.03 -1.30 7.62
C ASN A 63 -1.40 -0.79 8.92
N SER A 64 -2.23 -0.61 9.92
CA SER A 64 -1.78 -0.34 11.28
C SER A 64 -2.60 -1.15 12.25
N GLU A 65 -2.00 -1.53 13.34
CA GLU A 65 -2.67 -2.27 14.41
C GLU A 65 -2.35 -1.65 15.76
N ASP A 66 -3.34 -1.67 16.63
CA ASP A 66 -3.20 -1.33 18.04
C ASP A 66 -3.61 -2.54 18.87
N ILE A 67 -2.59 -3.22 19.41
CA ILE A 67 -2.77 -4.38 20.28
C ILE A 67 -2.78 -3.88 21.71
N ASN A 68 -3.98 -3.74 22.26
CA ASN A 68 -4.13 -3.32 23.64
C ASN A 68 -3.82 -4.49 24.62
N PRO A 69 -3.25 -4.22 25.83
CA PRO A 69 -3.08 -5.23 26.90
C PRO A 69 -4.37 -5.96 27.28
N SER A 70 -5.54 -5.38 27.04
CA SER A 70 -6.81 -6.09 27.05
C SER A 70 -7.10 -6.61 25.65
N PRO A 71 -6.96 -7.92 25.37
CA PRO A 71 -7.01 -8.49 24.01
C PRO A 71 -8.33 -8.26 23.27
N ALA A 72 -9.42 -8.09 24.01
CA ALA A 72 -10.76 -7.83 23.48
C ALA A 72 -10.92 -6.43 22.85
N LEU A 73 -9.89 -5.58 22.88
CA LEU A 73 -9.90 -4.22 22.36
C LEU A 73 -8.76 -3.96 21.34
N SER A 74 -8.36 -4.99 20.62
CA SER A 74 -7.36 -4.82 19.55
C SER A 74 -8.04 -4.33 18.27
N PHE A 75 -7.36 -3.43 17.54
CA PHE A 75 -7.90 -2.75 16.38
C PHE A 75 -6.93 -2.84 15.21
N LYS A 76 -7.45 -3.04 13.99
CA LYS A 76 -6.66 -3.02 12.76
C LYS A 76 -7.32 -2.13 11.72
N THR A 77 -6.48 -1.32 11.06
CA THR A 77 -6.88 -0.55 9.88
C THR A 77 -6.20 -1.13 8.65
N TYR A 78 -6.87 -1.04 7.52
CA TYR A 78 -6.37 -1.47 6.22
C TYR A 78 -6.37 -0.31 5.25
N GLY A 79 -5.52 -0.35 4.24
CA GLY A 79 -5.51 0.70 3.25
C GLY A 79 -4.48 0.48 2.15
N THR A 80 -4.45 1.43 1.24
CA THR A 80 -3.50 1.49 0.14
C THR A 80 -2.96 2.89 0.00
N LYS A 81 -1.66 2.99 -0.27
CA LYS A 81 -0.98 4.22 -0.65
C LYS A 81 -0.47 4.08 -2.07
N ILE A 82 -0.73 5.09 -2.89
CA ILE A 82 -0.13 5.22 -4.22
C ILE A 82 0.85 6.38 -4.14
N SER A 83 2.13 6.10 -4.32
CA SER A 83 3.22 7.07 -4.22
C SER A 83 4.28 6.82 -5.29
N SER A 84 5.03 7.87 -5.66
CA SER A 84 6.11 7.79 -6.62
C SER A 84 7.46 8.09 -5.98
N PHE A 85 8.51 7.45 -6.49
CA PHE A 85 9.87 7.79 -6.13
C PHE A 85 10.34 9.12 -6.75
N TYR A 86 9.74 9.51 -7.88
CA TYR A 86 10.13 10.70 -8.65
C TYR A 86 9.26 11.92 -8.38
N ASN A 87 8.04 11.70 -7.87
CA ASN A 87 7.05 12.75 -7.62
C ASN A 87 6.65 12.71 -6.14
N PRO A 88 6.70 13.81 -5.38
CA PRO A 88 6.28 13.82 -4.00
C PRO A 88 4.78 13.60 -3.80
N GLN A 89 3.96 13.80 -4.83
CA GLN A 89 2.52 13.60 -4.72
C GLN A 89 2.17 12.14 -4.43
N ALA A 90 1.24 11.96 -3.50
CA ALA A 90 0.74 10.65 -3.11
C ALA A 90 -0.70 10.74 -2.62
N VAL A 91 -1.43 9.65 -2.74
CA VAL A 91 -2.73 9.46 -2.09
C VAL A 91 -2.69 8.19 -1.27
N ARG A 92 -3.20 8.26 -0.03
CA ARG A 92 -3.41 7.11 0.84
C ARG A 92 -4.87 7.09 1.26
N VAL A 93 -5.49 5.94 1.14
CA VAL A 93 -6.83 5.68 1.61
C VAL A 93 -6.76 4.57 2.64
N LYS A 94 -7.20 4.85 3.86
CA LYS A 94 -7.30 3.88 4.96
C LYS A 94 -8.76 3.61 5.30
N PHE A 95 -9.02 2.39 5.73
CA PHE A 95 -10.31 1.92 6.23
C PHE A 95 -10.10 1.37 7.64
N GLY A 96 -10.84 1.83 8.57
CA GLY A 96 -10.80 1.37 9.95
C GLY A 96 -12.22 1.17 10.48
N THR A 97 -12.34 0.58 11.62
CA THR A 97 -11.40 -0.32 12.28
C THR A 97 -12.01 -1.70 12.33
N LEU A 98 -11.21 -2.72 12.18
CA LEU A 98 -11.63 -4.08 12.47
C LEU A 98 -11.19 -4.43 13.89
N ASP A 99 -12.15 -4.77 14.73
CA ASP A 99 -11.92 -5.16 16.12
C ASP A 99 -11.73 -6.67 16.21
N TRP A 100 -10.72 -7.13 16.96
CA TRP A 100 -10.54 -8.56 17.20
C TRP A 100 -9.93 -8.85 18.58
N ASP A 101 -10.08 -10.11 19.01
CA ASP A 101 -9.44 -10.62 20.22
C ASP A 101 -8.03 -11.17 19.88
N ALA A 102 -6.98 -10.39 20.15
CA ALA A 102 -5.61 -10.76 19.91
C ALA A 102 -5.11 -11.92 20.79
N SER A 103 -5.83 -12.31 21.86
CA SER A 103 -5.51 -13.50 22.65
C SER A 103 -5.95 -14.79 21.97
N ALA A 104 -7.01 -14.72 21.16
CA ALA A 104 -7.51 -15.87 20.41
C ALA A 104 -6.80 -16.04 19.07
N ASN A 105 -6.51 -14.94 18.38
CA ASN A 105 -5.83 -14.92 17.09
C ASN A 105 -4.81 -13.79 17.06
N SER A 106 -3.56 -14.08 16.75
CA SER A 106 -2.48 -13.07 16.65
C SER A 106 -2.75 -12.00 15.60
N GLN A 107 -3.59 -12.31 14.61
CA GLN A 107 -4.05 -11.40 13.55
C GLN A 107 -5.53 -11.67 13.28
N PRO A 108 -6.29 -10.68 12.76
CA PRO A 108 -7.63 -10.94 12.25
C PRO A 108 -7.62 -12.01 11.17
N THR A 109 -8.60 -12.90 11.22
CA THR A 109 -8.78 -13.94 10.20
C THR A 109 -9.45 -13.36 8.94
N VAL A 110 -9.33 -14.06 7.80
CA VAL A 110 -10.06 -13.70 6.57
C VAL A 110 -11.58 -13.67 6.82
N THR A 111 -12.10 -14.56 7.64
CA THR A 111 -13.52 -14.57 8.01
C THR A 111 -13.89 -13.29 8.75
N MET A 112 -13.12 -12.87 9.76
CA MET A 112 -13.35 -11.61 10.48
C MET A 112 -13.29 -10.40 9.53
N PHE A 113 -12.33 -10.38 8.61
CA PHE A 113 -12.22 -9.34 7.61
C PHE A 113 -13.45 -9.31 6.68
N ASN A 114 -13.92 -10.46 6.23
CA ASN A 114 -15.10 -10.57 5.36
C ASN A 114 -16.38 -10.16 6.09
N ASP A 115 -16.55 -10.55 7.33
CA ASP A 115 -17.71 -10.18 8.14
C ASP A 115 -17.74 -8.66 8.39
N TRP A 116 -16.60 -8.08 8.78
CA TRP A 116 -16.46 -6.64 8.94
C TRP A 116 -16.78 -5.89 7.66
N HIS A 117 -16.33 -6.41 6.54
CA HIS A 117 -16.52 -5.83 5.22
C HIS A 117 -17.96 -5.93 4.75
N THR A 118 -18.61 -7.07 4.94
CA THR A 118 -20.02 -7.29 4.60
C THR A 118 -20.92 -6.36 5.40
N ASN A 119 -20.60 -6.10 6.66
CA ASN A 119 -21.33 -5.16 7.50
C ASN A 119 -21.20 -3.71 7.06
N ASN A 120 -20.13 -3.37 6.33
CA ASN A 120 -19.88 -2.02 5.81
C ASN A 120 -20.21 -1.89 4.31
N ALA A 121 -20.44 -3.01 3.59
CA ALA A 121 -20.78 -2.99 2.17
C ALA A 121 -22.18 -2.38 1.94
N GLY A 122 -22.26 -1.42 1.04
CA GLY A 122 -23.53 -0.76 0.68
C GLY A 122 -24.06 0.26 1.69
N ILE A 123 -23.33 0.52 2.76
CA ILE A 123 -23.58 1.65 3.65
C ILE A 123 -22.61 2.77 3.25
N PRO A 124 -23.03 4.03 3.09
CA PRO A 124 -22.12 5.14 2.92
C PRO A 124 -21.12 5.12 4.08
N ILE A 125 -19.84 4.93 3.77
CA ILE A 125 -18.81 4.92 4.80
C ILE A 125 -18.63 6.35 5.27
N SER A 126 -18.71 6.58 6.58
CA SER A 126 -18.38 7.86 7.16
C SER A 126 -16.88 8.10 7.09
N PHE A 127 -16.49 9.37 7.00
CA PHE A 127 -15.09 9.73 7.21
C PHE A 127 -14.74 9.62 8.69
N SER A 128 -13.49 9.36 8.98
CA SER A 128 -13.00 9.25 10.35
C SER A 128 -11.72 10.04 10.55
N ASP A 129 -11.52 10.49 11.78
CA ASP A 129 -10.24 11.02 12.23
C ASP A 129 -9.43 9.87 12.87
N LEU A 130 -8.23 9.61 12.35
CA LEU A 130 -7.17 8.84 13.01
C LEU A 130 -7.60 7.50 13.66
N GLY A 131 -8.24 6.61 12.88
CA GLY A 131 -8.45 5.23 13.32
C GLY A 131 -9.80 4.90 13.93
N ALA A 132 -10.78 5.81 13.90
CA ALA A 132 -12.18 5.48 14.14
C ALA A 132 -12.76 4.70 12.95
N ASN A 133 -13.96 4.14 13.10
CA ASN A 133 -14.66 3.43 12.04
C ASN A 133 -14.93 4.36 10.85
N GLY A 134 -14.40 4.05 9.69
CA GLY A 134 -14.64 4.81 8.49
C GLY A 134 -13.44 4.88 7.54
N ILE A 135 -13.50 5.85 6.64
CA ILE A 135 -12.44 6.12 5.66
C ILE A 135 -11.62 7.34 6.09
N GLU A 136 -10.31 7.25 5.97
CA GLU A 136 -9.39 8.37 6.10
C GLU A 136 -8.64 8.54 4.77
N VAL A 137 -8.70 9.73 4.20
CA VAL A 137 -7.96 10.10 2.99
C VAL A 137 -6.80 11.00 3.38
N GLU A 138 -5.60 10.61 2.96
CA GLU A 138 -4.39 11.42 3.07
C GLU A 138 -3.90 11.76 1.67
N TYR A 139 -3.66 13.03 1.43
CA TYR A 139 -3.03 13.52 0.22
C TYR A 139 -1.70 14.18 0.55
N THR A 140 -0.67 13.85 -0.20
CA THR A 140 0.62 14.55 -0.16
C THR A 140 0.75 15.38 -1.43
N ASP A 141 1.00 16.68 -1.29
CA ASP A 141 1.09 17.61 -2.41
C ASP A 141 2.48 17.65 -3.08
N ASN A 142 2.63 18.45 -4.12
CA ASN A 142 3.89 18.65 -4.87
C ASN A 142 5.06 19.13 -4.02
N ASN A 143 4.80 19.70 -2.84
CA ASN A 143 5.81 20.18 -1.90
C ASN A 143 6.13 19.14 -0.81
N GLY A 144 5.52 17.96 -0.89
CA GLY A 144 5.65 16.90 0.12
C GLY A 144 4.87 17.21 1.40
N VAL A 145 3.89 18.10 1.34
CA VAL A 145 3.06 18.45 2.50
C VAL A 145 1.86 17.52 2.56
N THR A 146 1.60 16.99 3.74
CA THR A 146 0.51 16.05 4.00
C THR A 146 -0.75 16.78 4.46
N TRP A 147 -1.88 16.36 3.90
CA TRP A 147 -3.23 16.83 4.15
C TRP A 147 -4.09 15.65 4.52
N LEU A 148 -4.98 15.79 5.51
CA LEU A 148 -5.83 14.72 6.03
C LEU A 148 -7.31 15.08 5.97
N SER A 149 -8.15 14.12 5.60
CA SER A 149 -9.60 14.25 5.73
C SER A 149 -10.03 14.32 7.19
N ARG A 150 -11.24 14.81 7.44
CA ARG A 150 -11.84 14.93 8.78
C ARG A 150 -13.19 14.24 8.84
N GLU A 151 -13.61 13.89 10.04
CA GLU A 151 -14.90 13.24 10.26
C GLU A 151 -16.11 14.14 9.90
N THR A 152 -16.03 15.43 10.17
CA THR A 152 -17.19 16.32 10.27
C THR A 152 -17.34 17.34 9.14
N ASP A 153 -16.69 17.15 8.00
CA ASP A 153 -16.83 18.10 6.89
C ASP A 153 -18.16 17.93 6.15
N PRO A 154 -18.86 19.02 5.82
CA PRO A 154 -20.11 18.94 5.05
C PRO A 154 -19.83 18.53 3.60
N GLY A 155 -20.72 17.70 3.05
CA GLY A 155 -20.72 17.32 1.63
C GLY A 155 -19.67 16.29 1.24
N GLN A 156 -19.02 15.65 2.22
CA GLN A 156 -18.13 14.53 1.96
C GLN A 156 -18.93 13.24 1.76
N GLU A 157 -18.50 12.46 0.79
CA GLU A 157 -19.14 11.19 0.42
C GLU A 157 -18.05 10.16 0.10
N ALA A 158 -18.30 8.91 0.45
CA ALA A 158 -17.45 7.80 0.05
C ALA A 158 -18.29 6.57 -0.29
N ASN A 159 -17.93 5.91 -1.39
CA ASN A 159 -18.52 4.64 -1.82
C ASN A 159 -17.40 3.62 -2.02
N PHE A 160 -17.46 2.56 -1.25
CA PHE A 160 -16.44 1.53 -1.20
C PHE A 160 -17.01 0.19 -1.66
N GLN A 161 -16.27 -0.50 -2.53
CA GLN A 161 -16.66 -1.81 -3.04
C GLN A 161 -15.46 -2.74 -3.10
N ILE A 162 -15.60 -3.97 -2.61
CA ILE A 162 -14.67 -5.05 -2.93
C ILE A 162 -14.92 -5.52 -4.36
N LYS A 163 -13.83 -5.64 -5.10
CA LYS A 163 -13.83 -6.15 -6.46
C LYS A 163 -13.42 -7.61 -6.51
N GLU A 164 -12.44 -8.00 -5.71
CA GLU A 164 -11.90 -9.33 -5.71
C GLU A 164 -11.28 -9.64 -4.34
N GLN A 165 -11.41 -10.89 -3.92
CA GLN A 165 -10.64 -11.44 -2.79
C GLN A 165 -10.03 -12.75 -3.22
N ALA A 166 -8.75 -12.92 -2.98
CA ALA A 166 -8.02 -14.15 -3.30
C ALA A 166 -6.83 -14.33 -2.36
N SER A 167 -6.17 -15.47 -2.50
CA SER A 167 -4.93 -15.79 -1.80
C SER A 167 -3.86 -16.12 -2.82
N ASP A 168 -2.65 -15.67 -2.57
CA ASP A 168 -1.48 -16.01 -3.35
C ASP A 168 -0.30 -16.37 -2.42
N ASN A 169 0.91 -16.47 -2.97
CA ASN A 169 2.11 -16.80 -2.19
C ASN A 169 2.53 -15.70 -1.20
N THR A 170 1.94 -14.51 -1.27
CA THR A 170 2.19 -13.39 -0.35
C THR A 170 1.18 -13.34 0.79
N GLY A 171 0.09 -14.09 0.68
CA GLY A 171 -1.00 -14.17 1.65
C GLY A 171 -2.37 -13.88 1.03
N ASP A 172 -3.32 -13.60 1.90
CA ASP A 172 -4.66 -13.20 1.49
C ASP A 172 -4.70 -11.73 1.12
N TYR A 173 -5.41 -11.39 0.05
CA TYR A 173 -5.56 -9.99 -0.38
C TYR A 173 -7.00 -9.66 -0.79
N SER A 174 -7.31 -8.38 -0.77
CA SER A 174 -8.57 -7.84 -1.24
C SER A 174 -8.32 -6.63 -2.14
N ILE A 175 -8.88 -6.67 -3.34
CA ILE A 175 -8.89 -5.55 -4.28
C ILE A 175 -10.19 -4.79 -4.09
N PHE A 176 -10.09 -3.48 -3.96
CA PHE A 176 -11.24 -2.61 -3.77
C PHE A 176 -11.23 -1.42 -4.74
N SER A 177 -12.39 -0.81 -4.92
CA SER A 177 -12.52 0.54 -5.45
C SER A 177 -13.19 1.43 -4.42
N CYS A 178 -12.77 2.68 -4.38
CA CYS A 178 -13.37 3.70 -3.52
C CYS A 178 -13.52 4.99 -4.32
N ASP A 179 -14.77 5.40 -4.52
CA ASP A 179 -15.09 6.74 -5.05
C ASP A 179 -15.35 7.64 -3.85
N PHE A 180 -14.72 8.80 -3.78
CA PHE A 180 -14.90 9.70 -2.67
C PHE A 180 -14.80 11.17 -3.08
N THR A 181 -15.48 12.01 -2.31
CA THR A 181 -15.35 13.47 -2.34
C THR A 181 -15.19 13.95 -0.92
N CYS A 182 -14.14 14.68 -0.64
CA CYS A 182 -13.89 15.23 0.69
C CYS A 182 -13.02 16.49 0.64
N LYS A 183 -12.91 17.13 1.80
CA LYS A 183 -11.83 18.09 2.06
C LYS A 183 -10.72 17.42 2.82
N VAL A 184 -9.48 17.77 2.46
CA VAL A 184 -8.31 17.42 3.26
C VAL A 184 -7.70 18.69 3.82
N TRP A 185 -7.20 18.61 5.06
CA TRP A 185 -6.81 19.74 5.89
C TRP A 185 -5.37 19.64 6.37
N ARG A 186 -4.79 20.77 6.63
CA ARG A 186 -3.54 20.90 7.38
C ARG A 186 -3.54 22.15 8.24
N ILE A 187 -2.66 22.21 9.22
CA ILE A 187 -2.31 23.46 9.89
C ILE A 187 -1.04 24.01 9.21
N ASN A 188 -1.11 25.23 8.70
CA ASN A 188 0.05 25.92 8.16
C ASN A 188 1.01 26.24 9.31
N PRO A 189 2.25 25.74 9.30
CA PRO A 189 3.18 25.92 10.43
C PRO A 189 3.71 27.36 10.59
N GLN A 190 3.58 28.20 9.55
CA GLN A 190 4.04 29.59 9.59
C GLN A 190 2.96 30.54 10.11
N THR A 191 1.71 30.31 9.74
CA THR A 191 0.58 31.18 10.10
C THR A 191 -0.25 30.63 11.25
N ASN A 192 -0.10 29.35 11.58
CA ASN A 192 -0.93 28.59 12.52
C ASN A 192 -2.43 28.61 12.16
N LEU A 193 -2.74 28.79 10.87
CA LEU A 193 -4.10 28.76 10.35
C LEU A 193 -4.38 27.41 9.67
N GLU A 194 -5.64 27.01 9.69
CA GLU A 194 -6.11 25.87 8.93
C GLU A 194 -6.23 26.21 7.45
N GLU A 195 -5.79 25.28 6.61
CA GLU A 195 -5.91 25.33 5.15
C GLU A 195 -6.56 24.04 4.69
N SER A 196 -7.31 24.08 3.59
CA SER A 196 -7.96 22.91 3.01
C SER A 196 -7.81 22.83 1.50
N LEU A 197 -7.91 21.61 0.98
CA LEU A 197 -8.01 21.29 -0.44
C LEU A 197 -9.26 20.44 -0.66
N ASP A 198 -9.95 20.65 -1.78
CA ASP A 198 -11.04 19.77 -2.23
C ASP A 198 -10.46 18.61 -3.03
N ILE A 199 -10.92 17.37 -2.76
CA ILE A 199 -10.58 16.16 -3.50
C ILE A 199 -11.86 15.46 -3.95
#